data_9044a4ec52e1657d37ad10710b895a44
#
_entry.id   9044a4ec52e1657d37ad10710b895a44
#
_cell.length_a   1.000
_cell.length_b   1.000
_cell.length_c   1.000
_cell.angle_alpha   90.00
_cell.angle_beta   90.00
_cell.angle_gamma   90.00
#
_symmetry.space_group_name_H-M   'P 1'
#
loop_
_entity.id
_entity.type
_entity.pdbx_description
1 polymer ?
#
loop_
_entity_poly.entity_id
_entity_poly.type
_entity_poly.pdbx_seq_one_letter_code
_entity_poly.pdbx_strand_id
1 'polypeptide(L)'
;MSRLEIMSPTRARIVMEGLYKDLERRIESSPPGLCPVDMARAFLELCHAQTCGKCVPCRIGLGQLNQLIRDVLNGKATMDTLDLMEKTALSIMDSADCAIGYEAANMVYKGLIGYRDDYVEHIKNGRCTCTYNQPVPCVAICPAHVDIPGYVALVEEGRYADAIRLIRKDNPFPTTCGFICEHPCEARCRRNMVDDAVNIRGLKRFAADYAGFVDPPECAPSTGKKVAVLGGGPGGLSAAYYLQLMGHQTTVYEMLPKLGGMLRYGIPNYRLPKDRLDDDINAILKTGVEVKYGLKIGVDITIQELQEQYDAVLITIGASTDKKLGLPGEDADGVLSAVQFLRSVGKDEIIDLTGKEVVVIGGGNVSMDAVRTAKRLGAKKVS
;
A
#
# COMPACT_ATOMS: atom_id res chain seq x y z
N MET A 1 -44.36 -19.69 -25.32
CA MET A 1 -43.98 -19.14 -24.02
C MET A 1 -42.82 -19.97 -23.49
N SER A 2 -41.60 -19.46 -23.55
CA SER A 2 -40.44 -20.16 -23.01
C SER A 2 -40.48 -20.03 -21.48
N ARG A 3 -40.64 -21.13 -20.79
CA ARG A 3 -40.47 -21.19 -19.35
C ARG A 3 -38.99 -21.04 -19.06
N LEU A 4 -38.58 -19.88 -18.57
CA LEU A 4 -37.31 -19.71 -17.88
C LEU A 4 -37.36 -20.54 -16.59
N GLU A 5 -36.80 -21.74 -16.59
CA GLU A 5 -36.54 -22.46 -15.37
C GLU A 5 -35.39 -21.74 -14.65
N ILE A 6 -35.74 -21.01 -13.59
CA ILE A 6 -34.76 -20.49 -12.64
C ILE A 6 -34.28 -21.69 -11.82
N MET A 7 -33.20 -22.32 -12.27
CA MET A 7 -32.53 -23.36 -11.48
C MET A 7 -31.85 -22.70 -10.29
N SER A 8 -32.35 -23.00 -9.09
CA SER A 8 -31.63 -22.63 -7.87
C SER A 8 -30.25 -23.29 -7.89
N PRO A 9 -29.17 -22.56 -7.52
CA PRO A 9 -27.84 -23.11 -7.56
C PRO A 9 -27.75 -24.34 -6.61
N THR A 10 -27.13 -25.42 -7.09
CA THR A 10 -26.90 -26.60 -6.26
C THR A 10 -25.97 -26.25 -5.08
N ARG A 11 -26.09 -26.97 -3.94
CA ARG A 11 -25.18 -26.82 -2.79
C ARG A 11 -23.71 -26.86 -3.22
N ALA A 12 -23.34 -27.75 -4.13
CA ALA A 12 -21.99 -27.89 -4.64
C ALA A 12 -21.52 -26.59 -5.36
N ARG A 13 -22.39 -25.95 -6.14
CA ARG A 13 -22.08 -24.70 -6.83
C ARG A 13 -21.86 -23.56 -5.86
N ILE A 14 -22.71 -23.41 -4.84
CA ILE A 14 -22.54 -22.39 -3.78
C ILE A 14 -21.21 -22.58 -3.05
N VAL A 15 -20.86 -23.82 -2.69
CA VAL A 15 -19.59 -24.13 -2.04
C VAL A 15 -18.41 -23.76 -2.95
N MET A 16 -18.47 -24.11 -4.23
CA MET A 16 -17.40 -23.79 -5.18
C MET A 16 -17.21 -22.29 -5.37
N GLU A 17 -18.29 -21.51 -5.47
CA GLU A 17 -18.20 -20.05 -5.55
C GLU A 17 -17.54 -19.47 -4.28
N GLY A 18 -17.80 -20.01 -3.11
CA GLY A 18 -17.13 -19.65 -1.86
C GLY A 18 -15.63 -19.96 -1.91
N LEU A 19 -15.26 -21.19 -2.32
CA LEU A 19 -13.87 -21.63 -2.42
C LEU A 19 -13.04 -20.80 -3.43
N TYR A 20 -13.64 -20.41 -4.56
CA TYR A 20 -12.97 -19.51 -5.50
C TYR A 20 -12.73 -18.12 -4.92
N LYS A 21 -13.68 -17.57 -4.17
CA LYS A 21 -13.49 -16.31 -3.45
C LYS A 21 -12.38 -16.41 -2.41
N ASP A 22 -12.27 -17.51 -1.70
CA ASP A 22 -11.20 -17.74 -0.73
C ASP A 22 -9.82 -17.86 -1.43
N LEU A 23 -9.77 -18.54 -2.58
CA LEU A 23 -8.57 -18.60 -3.39
C LEU A 23 -8.16 -17.23 -3.93
N GLU A 24 -9.11 -16.44 -4.47
CA GLU A 24 -8.88 -15.07 -4.95
C GLU A 24 -8.30 -14.20 -3.83
N ARG A 25 -8.91 -14.23 -2.64
CA ARG A 25 -8.41 -13.50 -1.46
C ARG A 25 -6.99 -13.94 -1.08
N ARG A 26 -6.69 -15.24 -1.17
CA ARG A 26 -5.35 -15.76 -0.93
C ARG A 26 -4.33 -15.26 -1.96
N ILE A 27 -4.68 -15.22 -3.25
CA ILE A 27 -3.84 -14.67 -4.31
C ILE A 27 -3.58 -13.19 -4.07
N GLU A 28 -4.61 -12.43 -3.74
CA GLU A 28 -4.50 -11.00 -3.46
C GLU A 28 -3.60 -10.68 -2.27
N SER A 29 -3.62 -11.50 -1.21
CA SER A 29 -2.79 -11.33 -0.02
C SER A 29 -1.38 -11.91 -0.14
N SER A 30 -1.06 -12.53 -1.27
CA SER A 30 0.25 -13.14 -1.50
C SER A 30 1.16 -12.25 -2.35
N PRO A 31 2.50 -12.33 -2.20
CA PRO A 31 3.42 -11.61 -3.05
C PRO A 31 3.31 -12.07 -4.51
N PRO A 32 3.72 -11.24 -5.49
CA PRO A 32 3.90 -11.69 -6.88
C PRO A 32 4.85 -12.89 -6.95
N GLY A 33 4.64 -13.81 -7.88
CA GLY A 33 5.50 -14.99 -8.04
C GLY A 33 5.11 -16.17 -7.14
N LEU A 34 3.80 -16.35 -6.89
CA LEU A 34 3.28 -17.55 -6.24
C LEU A 34 3.70 -18.82 -6.99
N CYS A 35 4.08 -19.85 -6.23
CA CYS A 35 4.32 -21.16 -6.79
C CYS A 35 2.98 -21.78 -7.30
N PRO A 36 2.84 -22.01 -8.62
CA PRO A 36 1.61 -22.55 -9.17
C PRO A 36 1.29 -23.96 -8.69
N VAL A 37 2.33 -24.75 -8.34
CA VAL A 37 2.19 -26.11 -7.78
C VAL A 37 1.58 -26.05 -6.38
N ASP A 38 2.07 -25.16 -5.52
CA ASP A 38 1.52 -24.98 -4.17
C ASP A 38 0.11 -24.39 -4.20
N MET A 39 -0.19 -23.49 -5.16
CA MET A 39 -1.54 -22.98 -5.35
C MET A 39 -2.53 -24.05 -5.75
N ALA A 40 -2.16 -24.91 -6.70
CA ALA A 40 -2.99 -26.04 -7.11
C ALA A 40 -3.24 -26.99 -5.94
N ARG A 41 -2.20 -27.29 -5.13
CA ARG A 41 -2.33 -28.10 -3.90
C ARG A 41 -3.29 -27.45 -2.89
N ALA A 42 -3.10 -26.17 -2.61
CA ALA A 42 -3.91 -25.48 -1.61
C ALA A 42 -5.39 -25.46 -1.98
N PHE A 43 -5.72 -25.24 -3.26
CA PHE A 43 -7.11 -25.29 -3.72
C PHE A 43 -7.68 -26.72 -3.67
N LEU A 44 -6.89 -27.70 -4.08
CA LEU A 44 -7.27 -29.12 -3.96
C LEU A 44 -7.60 -29.51 -2.52
N GLU A 45 -6.81 -29.08 -1.54
CA GLU A 45 -7.05 -29.36 -0.12
C GLU A 45 -8.33 -28.69 0.39
N LEU A 46 -8.58 -27.43 0.00
CA LEU A 46 -9.82 -26.72 0.33
C LEU A 46 -11.05 -27.47 -0.22
N CYS A 47 -10.98 -27.89 -1.48
CA CYS A 47 -12.06 -28.68 -2.10
C CYS A 47 -12.22 -30.05 -1.42
N HIS A 48 -11.13 -30.76 -1.14
CA HIS A 48 -11.17 -32.07 -0.50
C HIS A 48 -11.83 -32.02 0.89
N ALA A 49 -11.54 -30.95 1.68
CA ALA A 49 -12.17 -30.72 2.97
C ALA A 49 -13.69 -30.49 2.88
N GLN A 50 -14.19 -30.04 1.73
CA GLN A 50 -15.62 -29.78 1.50
C GLN A 50 -16.36 -30.96 0.82
N THR A 51 -15.68 -32.07 0.55
CA THR A 51 -16.30 -33.21 -0.11
C THR A 51 -17.33 -33.89 0.80
N CYS A 52 -18.40 -34.41 0.21
CA CYS A 52 -19.40 -35.21 0.95
C CYS A 52 -18.99 -36.68 1.15
N GLY A 53 -17.86 -37.14 0.57
CA GLY A 53 -17.34 -38.48 0.64
C GLY A 53 -18.15 -39.56 -0.07
N LYS A 54 -19.21 -39.18 -0.83
CA LYS A 54 -20.14 -40.12 -1.47
C LYS A 54 -19.50 -40.88 -2.64
N CYS A 55 -18.91 -40.17 -3.59
CA CYS A 55 -18.32 -40.77 -4.78
C CYS A 55 -16.85 -41.16 -4.59
N VAL A 56 -16.40 -42.22 -5.29
CA VAL A 56 -15.03 -42.72 -5.23
C VAL A 56 -13.99 -41.66 -5.70
N PRO A 57 -14.22 -40.92 -6.78
CA PRO A 57 -13.28 -39.89 -7.23
C PRO A 57 -12.93 -38.91 -6.15
N CYS A 58 -13.90 -38.39 -5.39
CA CYS A 58 -13.61 -37.47 -4.28
C CYS A 58 -12.97 -38.21 -3.08
N ARG A 59 -13.53 -39.33 -2.66
CA ARG A 59 -13.12 -40.03 -1.44
C ARG A 59 -11.68 -40.57 -1.52
N ILE A 60 -11.27 -41.08 -2.68
CA ILE A 60 -9.96 -41.71 -2.90
C ILE A 60 -9.10 -40.87 -3.84
N GLY A 61 -9.65 -40.48 -5.01
CA GLY A 61 -8.89 -39.84 -6.08
C GLY A 61 -8.28 -38.50 -5.68
N LEU A 62 -9.02 -37.61 -5.00
CA LEU A 62 -8.47 -36.30 -4.56
C LEU A 62 -7.36 -36.51 -3.53
N GLY A 63 -7.48 -37.48 -2.66
CA GLY A 63 -6.40 -37.84 -1.69
C GLY A 63 -5.12 -38.31 -2.39
N GLN A 64 -5.26 -39.16 -3.40
CA GLN A 64 -4.14 -39.62 -4.22
C GLN A 64 -3.50 -38.47 -5.00
N LEU A 65 -4.31 -37.60 -5.64
CA LEU A 65 -3.83 -36.44 -6.39
C LEU A 65 -3.10 -35.46 -5.46
N ASN A 66 -3.61 -35.24 -4.24
CA ASN A 66 -2.94 -34.40 -3.24
C ASN A 66 -1.58 -34.99 -2.81
N GLN A 67 -1.48 -36.33 -2.66
CA GLN A 67 -0.20 -36.95 -2.34
C GLN A 67 0.82 -36.78 -3.46
N LEU A 68 0.41 -36.95 -4.72
CA LEU A 68 1.29 -36.75 -5.87
C LEU A 68 1.83 -35.31 -5.96
N ILE A 69 0.98 -34.30 -5.71
CA ILE A 69 1.42 -32.91 -5.65
C ILE A 69 2.41 -32.66 -4.51
N ARG A 70 2.13 -33.24 -3.33
CA ARG A 70 3.07 -33.17 -2.18
C ARG A 70 4.42 -33.81 -2.50
N ASP A 71 4.44 -34.89 -3.25
CA ASP A 71 5.66 -35.55 -3.65
C ASP A 71 6.47 -34.65 -4.62
N VAL A 72 5.81 -33.91 -5.53
CA VAL A 72 6.44 -32.88 -6.37
C VAL A 72 7.05 -31.79 -5.50
N LEU A 73 6.28 -31.21 -4.56
CA LEU A 73 6.75 -30.12 -3.70
C LEU A 73 7.88 -30.52 -2.76
N ASN A 74 7.93 -31.79 -2.35
CA ASN A 74 8.94 -32.35 -1.45
C ASN A 74 10.15 -32.93 -2.17
N GLY A 75 10.22 -32.81 -3.50
CA GLY A 75 11.33 -33.34 -4.31
C GLY A 75 11.41 -34.90 -4.34
N LYS A 76 10.28 -35.58 -4.07
CA LYS A 76 10.18 -37.05 -4.10
C LYS A 76 9.60 -37.60 -5.40
N ALA A 77 9.06 -36.72 -6.25
CA ALA A 77 8.43 -37.09 -7.51
C ALA A 77 9.44 -37.36 -8.61
N THR A 78 9.01 -38.13 -9.60
CA THR A 78 9.73 -38.38 -10.87
C THR A 78 8.94 -37.79 -12.03
N MET A 79 9.50 -37.81 -13.23
CA MET A 79 8.76 -37.35 -14.42
C MET A 79 7.49 -38.17 -14.69
N ASP A 80 7.52 -39.49 -14.40
CA ASP A 80 6.36 -40.36 -14.51
C ASP A 80 5.22 -39.96 -13.55
N THR A 81 5.57 -39.28 -12.43
CA THR A 81 4.59 -38.74 -11.49
C THR A 81 3.69 -37.68 -12.15
N LEU A 82 4.22 -36.86 -13.06
CA LEU A 82 3.44 -35.87 -13.78
C LEU A 82 2.40 -36.50 -14.69
N ASP A 83 2.79 -37.57 -15.40
CA ASP A 83 1.89 -38.30 -16.29
C ASP A 83 0.80 -39.05 -15.49
N LEU A 84 1.17 -39.55 -14.31
CA LEU A 84 0.19 -40.16 -13.37
C LEU A 84 -0.77 -39.10 -12.80
N MET A 85 -0.27 -37.90 -12.46
CA MET A 85 -1.10 -36.79 -12.00
C MET A 85 -2.12 -36.37 -13.07
N GLU A 86 -1.67 -36.24 -14.33
CA GLU A 86 -2.53 -35.87 -15.46
C GLU A 86 -3.64 -36.91 -15.66
N LYS A 87 -3.30 -38.20 -15.73
CA LYS A 87 -4.28 -39.29 -15.85
C LYS A 87 -5.25 -39.35 -14.66
N THR A 88 -4.74 -39.15 -13.44
CA THR A 88 -5.57 -39.15 -12.23
C THR A 88 -6.53 -37.96 -12.24
N ALA A 89 -6.07 -36.77 -12.58
CA ALA A 89 -6.91 -35.57 -12.66
C ALA A 89 -8.03 -35.74 -13.71
N LEU A 90 -7.69 -36.19 -14.92
CA LEU A 90 -8.67 -36.48 -15.98
C LEU A 90 -9.69 -37.52 -15.54
N SER A 91 -9.25 -38.63 -14.94
CA SER A 91 -10.15 -39.68 -14.42
C SER A 91 -11.13 -39.16 -13.38
N ILE A 92 -10.68 -38.26 -12.48
CA ILE A 92 -11.55 -37.64 -11.48
C ILE A 92 -12.56 -36.71 -12.17
N MET A 93 -12.11 -35.89 -13.13
CA MET A 93 -12.98 -34.96 -13.87
C MET A 93 -14.10 -35.71 -14.60
N ASP A 94 -13.78 -36.87 -15.22
CA ASP A 94 -14.72 -37.66 -16.01
C ASP A 94 -15.72 -38.47 -15.13
N SER A 95 -15.36 -38.73 -13.88
CA SER A 95 -16.12 -39.62 -13.00
C SER A 95 -16.70 -38.98 -11.75
N ALA A 96 -16.41 -37.68 -11.49
CA ALA A 96 -16.95 -37.01 -10.30
C ALA A 96 -18.43 -36.64 -10.48
N ASP A 97 -19.26 -36.98 -9.47
CA ASP A 97 -20.71 -36.75 -9.49
C ASP A 97 -21.10 -35.27 -9.35
N CYS A 98 -20.18 -34.37 -8.98
CA CYS A 98 -20.47 -32.95 -8.73
C CYS A 98 -19.30 -32.03 -8.98
N ALA A 99 -19.60 -30.73 -8.99
CA ALA A 99 -18.62 -29.66 -9.26
C ALA A 99 -17.40 -29.67 -8.31
N ILE A 100 -17.53 -30.07 -7.05
CA ILE A 100 -16.42 -30.05 -6.07
C ILE A 100 -15.28 -30.97 -6.53
N GLY A 101 -15.59 -32.22 -6.89
CA GLY A 101 -14.60 -33.16 -7.40
C GLY A 101 -14.01 -32.75 -8.74
N TYR A 102 -14.90 -32.32 -9.66
CA TYR A 102 -14.50 -31.85 -10.98
C TYR A 102 -13.54 -30.67 -10.90
N GLU A 103 -13.91 -29.59 -10.18
CA GLU A 103 -13.12 -28.34 -10.16
C GLU A 103 -11.80 -28.53 -9.36
N ALA A 104 -11.80 -29.36 -8.32
CA ALA A 104 -10.58 -29.71 -7.61
C ALA A 104 -9.54 -30.34 -8.53
N ALA A 105 -9.94 -31.32 -9.34
CA ALA A 105 -9.08 -31.98 -10.30
C ALA A 105 -8.72 -31.09 -11.48
N ASN A 106 -9.68 -30.30 -12.00
CA ASN A 106 -9.50 -29.35 -13.09
C ASN A 106 -8.45 -28.26 -12.77
N MET A 107 -8.41 -27.76 -11.54
CA MET A 107 -7.38 -26.80 -11.11
C MET A 107 -5.98 -27.43 -11.19
N VAL A 108 -5.83 -28.67 -10.75
CA VAL A 108 -4.54 -29.38 -10.84
C VAL A 108 -4.17 -29.65 -12.30
N TYR A 109 -5.12 -30.10 -13.11
CA TYR A 109 -4.91 -30.35 -14.53
C TYR A 109 -4.48 -29.09 -15.27
N LYS A 110 -5.20 -27.98 -15.10
CA LYS A 110 -4.85 -26.67 -15.69
C LYS A 110 -3.50 -26.17 -15.21
N GLY A 111 -3.21 -26.34 -13.93
CA GLY A 111 -1.90 -26.01 -13.36
C GLY A 111 -0.77 -26.79 -14.02
N LEU A 112 -0.97 -28.11 -14.19
CA LEU A 112 0.00 -29.01 -14.80
C LEU A 112 0.25 -28.68 -16.29
N ILE A 113 -0.80 -28.34 -17.05
CA ILE A 113 -0.68 -27.96 -18.46
C ILE A 113 -0.09 -26.54 -18.61
N GLY A 114 -0.59 -25.59 -17.85
CA GLY A 114 -0.20 -24.17 -17.99
C GLY A 114 1.16 -23.81 -17.40
N TYR A 115 1.64 -24.56 -16.42
CA TYR A 115 2.87 -24.30 -15.66
C TYR A 115 3.76 -25.54 -15.54
N ARG A 116 3.81 -26.35 -16.58
CA ARG A 116 4.53 -27.63 -16.58
C ARG A 116 6.01 -27.46 -16.20
N ASP A 117 6.62 -26.36 -16.62
CA ASP A 117 8.02 -26.07 -16.33
C ASP A 117 8.28 -25.90 -14.83
N ASP A 118 7.34 -25.30 -14.07
CA ASP A 118 7.45 -25.19 -12.62
C ASP A 118 7.39 -26.54 -11.93
N TYR A 119 6.52 -27.45 -12.39
CA TYR A 119 6.47 -28.82 -11.88
C TYR A 119 7.76 -29.59 -12.18
N VAL A 120 8.30 -29.45 -13.39
CA VAL A 120 9.57 -30.06 -13.79
C VAL A 120 10.74 -29.52 -12.97
N GLU A 121 10.75 -28.22 -12.70
CA GLU A 121 11.82 -27.59 -11.91
C GLU A 121 11.80 -28.07 -10.46
N HIS A 122 10.60 -28.25 -9.87
CA HIS A 122 10.48 -28.89 -8.54
C HIS A 122 11.05 -30.30 -8.52
N ILE A 123 10.81 -31.09 -9.56
CA ILE A 123 11.32 -32.47 -9.65
C ILE A 123 12.83 -32.49 -9.83
N LYS A 124 13.39 -31.65 -10.70
CA LYS A 124 14.82 -31.64 -11.04
C LYS A 124 15.69 -30.98 -10.01
N ASN A 125 15.24 -29.85 -9.47
CA ASN A 125 16.04 -28.95 -8.65
C ASN A 125 15.48 -28.73 -7.24
N GLY A 126 14.36 -29.38 -6.88
CA GLY A 126 13.71 -29.29 -5.57
C GLY A 126 13.13 -27.91 -5.25
N ARG A 127 12.92 -27.05 -6.25
CA ARG A 127 12.43 -25.68 -6.10
C ARG A 127 11.63 -25.23 -7.32
N CYS A 128 10.75 -24.26 -7.17
CA CYS A 128 10.10 -23.62 -8.31
C CYS A 128 10.96 -22.49 -8.89
N THR A 129 10.58 -22.00 -10.07
CA THR A 129 11.19 -20.84 -10.74
C THR A 129 10.85 -19.52 -10.05
N CYS A 130 9.84 -19.50 -9.16
CA CYS A 130 9.49 -18.31 -8.40
C CYS A 130 10.62 -17.93 -7.45
N THR A 131 10.95 -16.63 -7.42
CA THR A 131 12.00 -16.09 -6.58
C THR A 131 11.57 -16.04 -5.11
N TYR A 132 12.29 -16.72 -4.22
CA TYR A 132 12.02 -16.73 -2.77
C TYR A 132 12.30 -15.39 -2.07
N ASN A 133 12.96 -14.44 -2.75
CA ASN A 133 13.28 -13.11 -2.22
C ASN A 133 12.19 -12.07 -2.46
N GLN A 134 10.96 -12.49 -2.63
CA GLN A 134 9.85 -11.56 -2.80
C GLN A 134 9.42 -10.98 -1.45
N PRO A 135 9.22 -9.67 -1.35
CA PRO A 135 8.74 -9.07 -0.12
C PRO A 135 7.35 -9.59 0.23
N VAL A 136 7.08 -9.69 1.54
CA VAL A 136 5.73 -10.05 2.00
C VAL A 136 4.68 -9.04 1.49
N PRO A 137 3.40 -9.43 1.32
CA PRO A 137 2.39 -8.60 0.65
C PRO A 137 2.26 -7.19 1.21
N CYS A 138 2.36 -7.01 2.53
CA CYS A 138 2.29 -5.70 3.17
C CYS A 138 3.47 -4.78 2.79
N VAL A 139 4.67 -5.33 2.59
CA VAL A 139 5.85 -4.60 2.12
C VAL A 139 5.73 -4.33 0.62
N ALA A 140 5.32 -5.33 -0.17
CA ALA A 140 5.19 -5.23 -1.62
C ALA A 140 4.19 -4.13 -2.05
N ILE A 141 3.06 -4.01 -1.34
CA ILE A 141 2.03 -3.00 -1.65
C ILE A 141 2.35 -1.62 -1.07
N CYS A 142 3.27 -1.52 -0.12
CA CYS A 142 3.67 -0.24 0.45
C CYS A 142 4.42 0.58 -0.60
N PRO A 143 3.99 1.81 -0.96
CA PRO A 143 4.68 2.62 -1.96
C PRO A 143 6.14 2.96 -1.60
N ALA A 144 6.47 2.96 -0.30
CA ALA A 144 7.82 3.20 0.20
C ALA A 144 8.56 1.89 0.56
N HIS A 145 7.96 0.72 0.35
CA HIS A 145 8.52 -0.60 0.66
C HIS A 145 9.09 -0.74 2.08
N VAL A 146 8.46 -0.06 3.05
CA VAL A 146 8.89 -0.09 4.46
C VAL A 146 8.87 -1.52 4.98
N ASP A 147 9.91 -1.91 5.73
CA ASP A 147 9.96 -3.21 6.41
C ASP A 147 8.92 -3.27 7.55
N ILE A 148 7.70 -3.63 7.16
CA ILE A 148 6.55 -3.70 8.06
C ILE A 148 6.72 -4.82 9.11
N PRO A 149 7.07 -6.07 8.77
CA PRO A 149 7.28 -7.11 9.76
C PRO A 149 8.36 -6.73 10.78
N GLY A 150 9.45 -6.12 10.33
CA GLY A 150 10.55 -5.71 11.19
C GLY A 150 10.12 -4.67 12.23
N TYR A 151 9.45 -3.58 11.83
CA TYR A 151 9.05 -2.60 12.83
C TYR A 151 7.89 -3.08 13.73
N VAL A 152 7.02 -3.96 13.24
CA VAL A 152 5.95 -4.56 14.07
C VAL A 152 6.56 -5.41 15.18
N ALA A 153 7.57 -6.23 14.88
CA ALA A 153 8.30 -7.00 15.87
C ALA A 153 9.01 -6.10 16.91
N LEU A 154 9.66 -5.02 16.46
CA LEU A 154 10.28 -4.05 17.37
C LEU A 154 9.27 -3.34 18.28
N VAL A 155 8.05 -3.09 17.80
CA VAL A 155 6.96 -2.54 18.63
C VAL A 155 6.52 -3.55 19.69
N GLU A 156 6.43 -4.83 19.36
CA GLU A 156 6.10 -5.91 20.30
C GLU A 156 7.15 -5.99 21.41
N GLU A 157 8.43 -5.84 21.08
CA GLU A 157 9.54 -5.82 22.04
C GLU A 157 9.62 -4.51 22.86
N GLY A 158 8.76 -3.52 22.61
CA GLY A 158 8.82 -2.20 23.26
C GLY A 158 9.96 -1.31 22.77
N ARG A 159 10.62 -1.65 21.68
CA ARG A 159 11.77 -0.95 21.07
C ARG A 159 11.30 0.10 20.07
N TYR A 160 10.52 1.08 20.54
CA TYR A 160 9.84 2.05 19.66
C TYR A 160 10.81 2.95 18.89
N ALA A 161 11.93 3.36 19.52
CA ALA A 161 12.95 4.16 18.85
C ALA A 161 13.61 3.40 17.69
N ASP A 162 13.86 2.09 17.86
CA ASP A 162 14.42 1.24 16.81
C ASP A 162 13.41 1.01 15.68
N ALA A 163 12.12 0.87 16.01
CA ALA A 163 11.05 0.80 15.02
C ALA A 163 11.02 2.07 14.15
N ILE A 164 11.15 3.26 14.74
CA ILE A 164 11.22 4.53 14.00
C ILE A 164 12.48 4.62 13.13
N ARG A 165 13.64 4.18 13.63
CA ARG A 165 14.89 4.12 12.83
C ARG A 165 14.71 3.21 11.61
N LEU A 166 14.11 2.03 11.82
CA LEU A 166 13.85 1.07 10.74
C LEU A 166 12.90 1.66 9.69
N ILE A 167 11.82 2.31 10.11
CA ILE A 167 10.89 2.97 9.19
C ILE A 167 11.57 4.08 8.40
N ARG A 168 12.42 4.90 9.04
CA ARG A 168 13.12 6.03 8.39
C ARG A 168 14.14 5.61 7.33
N LYS A 169 14.55 4.36 7.32
CA LYS A 169 15.37 3.82 6.23
C LYS A 169 14.69 4.01 4.87
N ASP A 170 13.38 3.80 4.80
CA ASP A 170 12.60 3.82 3.57
C ASP A 170 11.56 4.96 3.52
N ASN A 171 11.27 5.60 4.66
CA ASN A 171 10.27 6.66 4.77
C ASN A 171 10.65 7.65 5.87
N PRO A 172 11.04 8.90 5.51
CA PRO A 172 11.47 9.92 6.47
C PRO A 172 10.32 10.56 7.26
N PHE A 173 9.05 10.18 6.98
CA PHE A 173 7.83 10.68 7.62
C PHE A 173 7.07 9.61 8.42
N PRO A 174 7.69 8.88 9.37
CA PRO A 174 7.01 7.83 10.13
C PRO A 174 5.82 8.35 10.92
N THR A 175 5.96 9.49 11.59
CA THR A 175 4.91 10.11 12.40
C THR A 175 3.74 10.55 11.53
N THR A 176 4.00 11.34 10.50
CA THR A 176 3.00 11.80 9.53
C THR A 176 2.23 10.63 8.92
N CYS A 177 2.93 9.59 8.45
CA CYS A 177 2.28 8.40 7.88
C CYS A 177 1.48 7.62 8.92
N GLY A 178 1.84 7.65 10.19
CA GLY A 178 1.04 7.08 11.28
C GLY A 178 -0.34 7.73 11.41
N PHE A 179 -0.47 9.02 11.07
CA PHE A 179 -1.73 9.77 11.12
C PHE A 179 -2.57 9.64 9.84
N ILE A 180 -1.97 9.73 8.65
CA ILE A 180 -2.71 10.00 7.40
C ILE A 180 -2.52 8.97 6.29
N CYS A 181 -1.69 7.95 6.46
CA CYS A 181 -1.50 6.92 5.44
C CYS A 181 -2.81 6.15 5.19
N GLU A 182 -3.14 5.89 3.92
CA GLU A 182 -4.30 5.08 3.51
C GLU A 182 -4.12 3.57 3.80
N HIS A 183 -2.98 3.17 4.35
CA HIS A 183 -2.61 1.82 4.80
C HIS A 183 -3.01 0.65 3.87
N PRO A 184 -2.66 0.66 2.58
CA PRO A 184 -2.99 -0.43 1.66
C PRO A 184 -2.40 -1.77 2.11
N CYS A 185 -1.36 -1.74 2.94
CA CYS A 185 -0.76 -2.92 3.55
C CYS A 185 -1.72 -3.76 4.40
N GLU A 186 -2.69 -3.12 5.07
CA GLU A 186 -3.71 -3.81 5.86
C GLU A 186 -4.68 -4.57 4.97
N ALA A 187 -5.07 -4.01 3.82
CA ALA A 187 -5.92 -4.70 2.84
C ALA A 187 -5.25 -5.96 2.27
N ARG A 188 -3.90 -5.98 2.18
CA ARG A 188 -3.09 -7.11 1.70
C ARG A 188 -2.48 -7.95 2.84
N CYS A 189 -2.93 -7.75 4.07
CA CYS A 189 -2.42 -8.49 5.20
C CYS A 189 -2.86 -9.97 5.12
N ARG A 190 -1.89 -10.90 5.21
CA ARG A 190 -2.19 -12.34 5.20
C ARG A 190 -3.10 -12.76 6.37
N ARG A 191 -3.10 -11.99 7.44
CA ARG A 191 -3.96 -12.23 8.60
C ARG A 191 -5.45 -12.18 8.25
N ASN A 192 -5.84 -11.39 7.22
CA ASN A 192 -7.20 -11.35 6.69
C ASN A 192 -7.75 -12.71 6.23
N MET A 193 -6.88 -13.70 6.04
CA MET A 193 -7.29 -15.08 5.68
C MET A 193 -7.71 -15.91 6.90
N VAL A 194 -7.34 -15.47 8.09
CA VAL A 194 -7.55 -16.20 9.36
C VAL A 194 -8.61 -15.48 10.20
N ASP A 195 -8.41 -14.17 10.40
CA ASP A 195 -9.25 -13.29 11.20
C ASP A 195 -9.23 -11.87 10.62
N ASP A 196 -8.66 -10.89 11.32
CA ASP A 196 -8.56 -9.49 10.90
C ASP A 196 -7.11 -9.08 10.59
N ALA A 197 -6.95 -8.06 9.74
CA ALA A 197 -5.64 -7.47 9.45
C ALA A 197 -4.95 -6.99 10.73
N VAL A 198 -3.63 -7.13 10.76
CA VAL A 198 -2.81 -6.42 11.77
C VAL A 198 -3.03 -4.92 11.61
N ASN A 199 -3.28 -4.20 12.69
CA ASN A 199 -3.40 -2.73 12.69
C ASN A 199 -2.03 -2.06 12.47
N ILE A 200 -1.52 -2.20 11.25
CA ILE A 200 -0.14 -1.83 10.85
C ILE A 200 0.09 -0.33 11.02
N ARG A 201 -0.86 0.51 10.55
CA ARG A 201 -0.77 1.96 10.69
C ARG A 201 -0.87 2.38 12.16
N GLY A 202 -1.76 1.77 12.92
CA GLY A 202 -1.92 2.02 14.34
C GLY A 202 -0.65 1.71 15.13
N LEU A 203 0.03 0.60 14.86
CA LEU A 203 1.32 0.24 15.46
C LEU A 203 2.44 1.22 15.08
N LYS A 204 2.48 1.67 13.82
CA LYS A 204 3.41 2.74 13.39
C LYS A 204 3.19 4.03 14.17
N ARG A 205 1.95 4.45 14.33
CA ARG A 205 1.59 5.62 15.10
C ARG A 205 1.96 5.46 16.56
N PHE A 206 1.66 4.32 17.16
CA PHE A 206 2.01 4.00 18.54
C PHE A 206 3.52 4.11 18.74
N ALA A 207 4.33 3.52 17.86
CA ALA A 207 5.78 3.66 17.91
C ALA A 207 6.21 5.14 17.87
N ALA A 208 5.64 5.94 16.96
CA ALA A 208 5.96 7.37 16.85
C ALA A 208 5.55 8.17 18.10
N ASP A 209 4.43 7.82 18.74
CA ASP A 209 3.94 8.51 19.93
C ASP A 209 4.80 8.21 21.19
N TYR A 210 5.43 7.02 21.25
CA TYR A 210 6.20 6.56 22.43
C TYR A 210 7.72 6.54 22.25
N ALA A 211 8.24 6.70 21.02
CA ALA A 211 9.69 6.68 20.77
C ALA A 211 10.46 7.89 21.29
N GLY A 212 9.76 9.00 21.57
CA GLY A 212 10.42 10.29 21.76
C GLY A 212 11.08 10.80 20.48
N PHE A 213 11.99 11.76 20.61
CA PHE A 213 12.77 12.21 19.47
C PHE A 213 13.84 11.17 19.12
N VAL A 214 13.82 10.72 17.86
CA VAL A 214 14.79 9.75 17.33
C VAL A 214 15.70 10.44 16.34
N ASP A 215 17.00 10.41 16.60
CA ASP A 215 18.00 10.98 15.70
C ASP A 215 18.02 10.31 14.32
N PRO A 216 18.26 11.08 13.23
CA PRO A 216 18.51 10.50 11.92
C PRO A 216 19.83 9.71 11.92
N PRO A 217 20.05 8.82 10.94
CA PRO A 217 21.35 8.19 10.73
C PRO A 217 22.45 9.22 10.46
N GLU A 218 23.71 8.82 10.71
CA GLU A 218 24.86 9.61 10.28
C GLU A 218 24.92 9.70 8.76
N CYS A 219 25.30 10.88 8.26
CA CYS A 219 25.47 11.11 6.85
C CYS A 219 26.79 10.49 6.35
N ALA A 220 26.79 10.01 5.11
CA ALA A 220 28.01 9.60 4.44
C ALA A 220 29.00 10.76 4.32
N PRO A 221 30.30 10.51 4.11
CA PRO A 221 31.29 11.53 3.86
C PRO A 221 30.87 12.45 2.71
N SER A 222 31.23 13.74 2.82
CA SER A 222 30.85 14.73 1.80
C SER A 222 31.35 14.35 0.41
N THR A 223 30.46 14.39 -0.56
CA THR A 223 30.77 14.18 -1.98
C THR A 223 31.27 15.46 -2.66
N GLY A 224 31.22 16.61 -1.98
CA GLY A 224 31.51 17.94 -2.55
C GLY A 224 30.43 18.44 -3.52
N LYS A 225 29.34 17.68 -3.74
CA LYS A 225 28.25 18.05 -4.65
C LYS A 225 27.15 18.83 -3.93
N LYS A 226 26.60 19.83 -4.61
CA LYS A 226 25.52 20.70 -4.13
C LYS A 226 24.25 20.47 -4.92
N VAL A 227 23.14 20.29 -4.21
CA VAL A 227 21.82 20.05 -4.83
C VAL A 227 20.81 21.08 -4.31
N ALA A 228 20.14 21.78 -5.23
CA ALA A 228 19.00 22.62 -4.92
C ALA A 228 17.70 21.82 -5.04
N VAL A 229 16.83 21.88 -4.03
CA VAL A 229 15.51 21.26 -4.02
C VAL A 229 14.45 22.34 -3.98
N LEU A 230 13.60 22.41 -4.99
CA LEU A 230 12.59 23.47 -5.16
C LEU A 230 11.25 22.99 -4.62
N GLY A 231 10.90 23.46 -3.40
CA GLY A 231 9.68 23.12 -2.68
C GLY A 231 9.93 22.28 -1.43
N GLY A 232 9.55 22.82 -0.29
CA GLY A 232 9.67 22.21 1.05
C GLY A 232 8.47 21.35 1.46
N GLY A 233 7.77 20.77 0.50
CA GLY A 233 6.72 19.77 0.72
C GLY A 233 7.28 18.35 0.97
N PRO A 234 6.41 17.32 1.15
CA PRO A 234 6.88 15.97 1.47
C PRO A 234 7.84 15.38 0.44
N GLY A 235 7.64 15.66 -0.86
CA GLY A 235 8.53 15.20 -1.91
C GLY A 235 9.93 15.81 -1.81
N GLY A 236 10.00 17.14 -1.63
CA GLY A 236 11.28 17.84 -1.51
C GLY A 236 12.02 17.49 -0.23
N LEU A 237 11.33 17.41 0.88
CA LEU A 237 11.92 17.03 2.16
C LEU A 237 12.42 15.58 2.17
N SER A 238 11.68 14.64 1.53
CA SER A 238 12.16 13.26 1.36
C SER A 238 13.43 13.22 0.52
N ALA A 239 13.44 13.92 -0.62
CA ALA A 239 14.62 14.00 -1.47
C ALA A 239 15.81 14.62 -0.73
N ALA A 240 15.58 15.73 -0.04
CA ALA A 240 16.63 16.41 0.72
C ALA A 240 17.22 15.50 1.81
N TYR A 241 16.37 14.73 2.52
CA TYR A 241 16.81 13.79 3.52
C TYR A 241 17.78 12.74 2.96
N TYR A 242 17.38 12.06 1.88
CA TYR A 242 18.24 11.00 1.31
C TYR A 242 19.48 11.54 0.63
N LEU A 243 19.39 12.69 -0.07
CA LEU A 243 20.54 13.34 -0.67
C LEU A 243 21.58 13.76 0.39
N GLN A 244 21.10 14.30 1.52
CA GLN A 244 21.97 14.68 2.63
C GLN A 244 22.62 13.45 3.27
N LEU A 245 21.87 12.35 3.49
CA LEU A 245 22.41 11.07 3.99
C LEU A 245 23.48 10.50 3.04
N MET A 246 23.35 10.72 1.73
CA MET A 246 24.36 10.31 0.74
C MET A 246 25.60 11.22 0.71
N GLY A 247 25.68 12.25 1.53
CA GLY A 247 26.81 13.17 1.65
C GLY A 247 26.76 14.34 0.66
N HIS A 248 25.63 14.60 0.00
CA HIS A 248 25.44 15.80 -0.84
C HIS A 248 25.01 16.99 0.01
N GLN A 249 25.56 18.17 -0.24
CA GLN A 249 25.09 19.41 0.38
C GLN A 249 23.76 19.80 -0.25
N THR A 250 22.68 19.77 0.53
CA THR A 250 21.33 19.99 0.01
C THR A 250 20.70 21.24 0.58
N THR A 251 20.19 22.10 -0.31
CA THR A 251 19.48 23.34 0.05
C THR A 251 18.05 23.30 -0.49
N VAL A 252 17.06 23.41 0.39
CA VAL A 252 15.65 23.47 0.06
C VAL A 252 15.21 24.92 -0.07
N TYR A 253 14.55 25.26 -1.18
CA TYR A 253 13.93 26.55 -1.42
C TYR A 253 12.42 26.46 -1.22
N GLU A 254 11.87 27.22 -0.28
CA GLU A 254 10.44 27.20 0.04
C GLU A 254 9.85 28.62 -0.02
N MET A 255 8.75 28.77 -0.76
CA MET A 255 8.09 30.08 -0.89
C MET A 255 7.27 30.48 0.35
N LEU A 256 6.88 29.53 1.16
CA LEU A 256 6.08 29.77 2.37
C LEU A 256 6.97 29.86 3.62
N PRO A 257 6.47 30.46 4.71
CA PRO A 257 7.27 30.66 5.92
C PRO A 257 7.58 29.37 6.70
N LYS A 258 6.91 28.28 6.41
CA LYS A 258 7.10 26.99 7.11
C LYS A 258 7.13 25.83 6.12
N LEU A 259 7.94 24.82 6.41
CA LEU A 259 8.02 23.57 5.66
C LEU A 259 6.78 22.69 5.85
N GLY A 260 6.63 21.70 4.97
CA GLY A 260 5.60 20.67 5.02
C GLY A 260 4.62 20.71 3.85
N GLY A 261 4.60 21.78 3.04
CA GLY A 261 3.74 21.89 1.87
C GLY A 261 2.27 21.53 2.18
N MET A 262 1.64 20.67 1.38
CA MET A 262 0.23 20.29 1.58
C MET A 262 -0.02 19.52 2.88
N LEU A 263 0.97 18.89 3.49
CA LEU A 263 0.83 18.28 4.82
C LEU A 263 0.51 19.32 5.89
N ARG A 264 1.11 20.52 5.76
CA ARG A 264 0.87 21.64 6.68
C ARG A 264 -0.32 22.49 6.27
N TYR A 265 -0.37 22.85 5.01
CA TYR A 265 -1.28 23.89 4.50
C TYR A 265 -2.58 23.34 3.89
N GLY A 266 -2.66 22.02 3.63
CA GLY A 266 -3.86 21.40 3.07
C GLY A 266 -4.58 20.50 4.06
N ILE A 267 -3.83 19.77 4.90
CA ILE A 267 -4.43 18.83 5.86
C ILE A 267 -4.74 19.58 7.18
N PRO A 268 -5.99 19.54 7.66
CA PRO A 268 -6.36 20.22 8.90
C PRO A 268 -5.61 19.67 10.12
N ASN A 269 -5.41 20.54 11.13
CA ASN A 269 -4.68 20.20 12.36
C ASN A 269 -5.32 19.04 13.14
N TYR A 270 -6.64 18.88 13.08
CA TYR A 270 -7.34 17.77 13.76
C TYR A 270 -7.12 16.39 13.10
N ARG A 271 -6.62 16.35 11.85
CA ARG A 271 -6.19 15.10 11.18
C ARG A 271 -4.70 14.86 11.32
N LEU A 272 -3.90 15.90 11.12
CA LEU A 272 -2.44 15.87 11.25
C LEU A 272 -2.02 17.07 12.11
N PRO A 273 -1.82 16.86 13.42
CA PRO A 273 -1.29 17.90 14.30
C PRO A 273 0.04 18.45 13.79
N LYS A 274 0.20 19.77 13.82
CA LYS A 274 1.37 20.40 13.18
C LYS A 274 2.66 20.17 13.95
N ASP A 275 2.57 20.06 15.27
CA ASP A 275 3.67 19.64 16.14
C ASP A 275 4.18 18.23 15.77
N ARG A 276 3.25 17.31 15.48
CA ARG A 276 3.63 15.95 15.07
C ARG A 276 4.26 15.89 13.67
N LEU A 277 3.83 16.78 12.76
CA LEU A 277 4.51 16.96 11.48
C LEU A 277 5.92 17.54 11.68
N ASP A 278 6.07 18.46 12.63
CA ASP A 278 7.36 19.09 12.95
C ASP A 278 8.36 18.09 13.53
N ASP A 279 7.92 17.01 14.22
CA ASP A 279 8.81 15.93 14.67
C ASP A 279 9.55 15.27 13.47
N ASP A 280 8.83 14.96 12.39
CA ASP A 280 9.46 14.39 11.18
C ASP A 280 10.34 15.42 10.47
N ILE A 281 9.87 16.67 10.33
CA ILE A 281 10.63 17.76 9.69
C ILE A 281 11.92 18.04 10.45
N ASN A 282 11.87 18.14 11.78
CA ASN A 282 13.04 18.39 12.61
C ASN A 282 14.08 17.26 12.50
N ALA A 283 13.65 16.02 12.39
CA ALA A 283 14.57 14.91 12.13
C ALA A 283 15.23 15.00 10.76
N ILE A 284 14.50 15.47 9.73
CA ILE A 284 15.07 15.72 8.40
C ILE A 284 16.08 16.86 8.47
N LEU A 285 15.74 17.99 9.09
CA LEU A 285 16.63 19.13 9.21
C LEU A 285 17.90 18.82 10.02
N LYS A 286 17.81 17.91 10.99
CA LYS A 286 18.97 17.49 11.80
C LYS A 286 20.05 16.76 10.98
N THR A 287 19.76 16.29 9.77
CA THR A 287 20.77 15.76 8.85
C THR A 287 21.70 16.85 8.29
N GLY A 288 21.39 18.12 8.48
CA GLY A 288 22.18 19.26 7.97
C GLY A 288 21.61 19.87 6.68
N VAL A 289 20.38 19.55 6.29
CA VAL A 289 19.68 20.20 5.17
C VAL A 289 19.52 21.70 5.44
N GLU A 290 20.00 22.52 4.52
CA GLU A 290 19.79 23.97 4.56
C GLU A 290 18.41 24.33 3.98
N VAL A 291 17.78 25.39 4.52
CA VAL A 291 16.49 25.86 4.03
C VAL A 291 16.51 27.37 3.80
N LYS A 292 16.04 27.79 2.64
CA LYS A 292 15.82 29.20 2.30
C LYS A 292 14.31 29.44 2.15
N TYR A 293 13.75 30.18 3.09
CA TYR A 293 12.32 30.49 3.14
C TYR A 293 11.96 31.77 2.39
N GLY A 294 10.70 31.89 2.00
CA GLY A 294 10.14 33.11 1.40
C GLY A 294 10.61 33.37 -0.02
N LEU A 295 11.20 32.40 -0.69
CA LEU A 295 11.73 32.52 -2.04
C LEU A 295 10.86 31.79 -3.06
N LYS A 296 10.23 32.55 -3.94
CA LYS A 296 9.40 32.03 -5.03
C LYS A 296 10.23 31.87 -6.30
N ILE A 297 10.45 30.64 -6.72
CA ILE A 297 11.21 30.35 -7.95
C ILE A 297 10.50 30.93 -9.16
N GLY A 298 11.27 31.54 -10.05
CA GLY A 298 10.78 32.25 -11.23
C GLY A 298 10.34 33.70 -10.97
N VAL A 299 10.39 34.17 -9.70
CA VAL A 299 10.11 35.56 -9.30
C VAL A 299 11.32 36.13 -8.56
N ASP A 300 11.72 35.51 -7.44
CA ASP A 300 12.80 36.00 -6.59
C ASP A 300 14.17 35.43 -7.00
N ILE A 301 14.18 34.23 -7.58
CA ILE A 301 15.36 33.56 -8.13
C ILE A 301 14.94 32.71 -9.32
N THR A 302 15.72 32.70 -10.37
CA THR A 302 15.49 31.93 -11.59
C THR A 302 16.08 30.50 -11.50
N ILE A 303 15.60 29.60 -12.34
CA ILE A 303 16.19 28.28 -12.47
C ILE A 303 17.61 28.35 -13.01
N GLN A 304 17.89 29.29 -13.93
CA GLN A 304 19.22 29.49 -14.50
C GLN A 304 20.25 29.89 -13.43
N GLU A 305 19.90 30.82 -12.56
CA GLU A 305 20.79 31.21 -11.45
C GLU A 305 21.06 30.06 -10.50
N LEU A 306 20.09 29.15 -10.29
CA LEU A 306 20.30 27.95 -9.49
C LEU A 306 21.18 26.92 -10.21
N GLN A 307 21.04 26.76 -11.52
CA GLN A 307 21.88 25.87 -12.31
C GLN A 307 23.36 26.31 -12.34
N GLU A 308 23.63 27.58 -12.17
CA GLU A 308 25.01 28.11 -12.07
C GLU A 308 25.62 27.86 -10.68
N GLN A 309 24.80 27.78 -9.63
CA GLN A 309 25.26 27.67 -8.24
C GLN A 309 25.29 26.20 -7.72
N TYR A 310 24.54 25.30 -8.34
CA TYR A 310 24.34 23.90 -7.89
C TYR A 310 24.71 22.91 -9.00
N ASP A 311 25.21 21.75 -8.59
CA ASP A 311 25.50 20.64 -9.50
C ASP A 311 24.21 20.02 -10.07
N ALA A 312 23.11 20.08 -9.32
CA ALA A 312 21.79 19.61 -9.74
C ALA A 312 20.66 20.43 -9.12
N VAL A 313 19.54 20.53 -9.85
CA VAL A 313 18.31 21.17 -9.39
C VAL A 313 17.17 20.17 -9.48
N LEU A 314 16.51 19.90 -8.36
CA LEU A 314 15.36 19.00 -8.25
C LEU A 314 14.07 19.81 -8.08
N ILE A 315 13.09 19.60 -8.97
CA ILE A 315 11.80 20.31 -8.95
C ILE A 315 10.77 19.47 -8.20
N THR A 316 10.30 19.97 -7.04
CA THR A 316 9.32 19.34 -6.17
C THR A 316 8.24 20.32 -5.70
N ILE A 317 7.82 21.23 -6.57
CA ILE A 317 6.91 22.36 -6.27
C ILE A 317 5.47 21.91 -5.94
N GLY A 318 5.14 20.64 -6.18
CA GLY A 318 3.83 20.07 -5.89
C GLY A 318 2.71 20.56 -6.82
N ALA A 319 1.45 20.31 -6.42
CA ALA A 319 0.24 20.75 -7.11
C ALA A 319 -0.64 21.52 -6.12
N SER A 320 -0.36 22.79 -5.92
CA SER A 320 -0.99 23.61 -4.89
C SER A 320 -2.16 24.47 -5.41
N THR A 321 -2.54 24.27 -6.67
CA THR A 321 -3.70 24.91 -7.31
C THR A 321 -4.75 23.85 -7.65
N ASP A 322 -6.00 24.21 -7.52
CA ASP A 322 -7.14 23.38 -7.91
C ASP A 322 -7.42 23.47 -9.41
N LYS A 323 -8.20 22.52 -9.89
CA LYS A 323 -8.80 22.58 -11.22
C LYS A 323 -10.17 23.23 -11.12
N LYS A 324 -10.41 24.23 -11.97
CA LYS A 324 -11.73 24.83 -12.11
C LYS A 324 -12.70 23.84 -12.77
N LEU A 325 -13.97 23.93 -12.37
CA LEU A 325 -15.05 23.11 -12.93
C LEU A 325 -15.47 23.60 -14.32
N GLY A 326 -15.22 24.88 -14.63
CA GLY A 326 -15.64 25.51 -15.87
C GLY A 326 -17.15 25.78 -15.93
N LEU A 327 -17.80 25.94 -14.80
CA LEU A 327 -19.23 26.15 -14.71
C LEU A 327 -19.57 27.64 -14.63
N PRO A 328 -20.71 28.09 -15.19
CA PRO A 328 -21.20 29.44 -15.00
C PRO A 328 -21.36 29.76 -13.52
N GLY A 329 -20.83 30.91 -13.08
CA GLY A 329 -20.90 31.33 -11.67
C GLY A 329 -19.75 30.84 -10.78
N GLU A 330 -18.79 30.10 -11.32
CA GLU A 330 -17.64 29.60 -10.55
C GLU A 330 -16.75 30.74 -10.00
N ASP A 331 -16.76 31.91 -10.66
CA ASP A 331 -16.02 33.10 -10.24
C ASP A 331 -16.91 34.09 -9.44
N ALA A 332 -18.12 33.69 -9.02
CA ALA A 332 -19.02 34.52 -8.23
C ALA A 332 -18.46 34.75 -6.82
N ASP A 333 -18.81 35.90 -6.21
CA ASP A 333 -18.46 36.18 -4.82
C ASP A 333 -19.03 35.10 -3.87
N GLY A 334 -18.18 34.62 -2.98
CA GLY A 334 -18.51 33.53 -2.06
C GLY A 334 -18.23 32.12 -2.59
N VAL A 335 -17.83 31.96 -3.86
CA VAL A 335 -17.34 30.68 -4.39
C VAL A 335 -15.84 30.56 -4.12
N LEU A 336 -15.48 29.54 -3.34
CA LEU A 336 -14.08 29.35 -2.90
C LEU A 336 -13.54 28.02 -3.40
N SER A 337 -12.24 28.03 -3.78
CA SER A 337 -11.48 26.81 -3.92
C SER A 337 -11.29 26.13 -2.56
N ALA A 338 -11.64 24.84 -2.45
CA ALA A 338 -11.42 24.08 -1.23
C ALA A 338 -9.92 24.04 -0.84
N VAL A 339 -9.02 23.99 -1.81
CA VAL A 339 -7.57 24.02 -1.58
C VAL A 339 -7.12 25.36 -1.01
N GLN A 340 -7.63 26.46 -1.56
CA GLN A 340 -7.32 27.81 -1.04
C GLN A 340 -7.93 28.00 0.36
N PHE A 341 -9.17 27.60 0.56
CA PHE A 341 -9.83 27.66 1.86
C PHE A 341 -9.05 26.93 2.96
N LEU A 342 -8.67 25.67 2.71
CA LEU A 342 -7.88 24.89 3.66
C LEU A 342 -6.48 25.48 3.87
N ARG A 343 -5.87 26.05 2.83
CA ARG A 343 -4.58 26.73 2.91
C ARG A 343 -4.64 27.98 3.79
N SER A 344 -5.67 28.80 3.64
CA SER A 344 -5.87 29.97 4.47
C SER A 344 -5.97 29.57 5.94
N VAL A 345 -6.75 28.52 6.24
CA VAL A 345 -6.81 27.96 7.59
C VAL A 345 -5.46 27.41 8.06
N GLY A 346 -4.73 26.74 7.16
CA GLY A 346 -3.38 26.20 7.45
C GLY A 346 -2.30 27.26 7.66
N LYS A 347 -2.58 28.52 7.23
CA LYS A 347 -1.74 29.71 7.48
C LYS A 347 -2.18 30.49 8.73
N ASP A 348 -3.15 29.96 9.48
CA ASP A 348 -3.75 30.63 10.63
C ASP A 348 -4.47 31.96 10.28
N GLU A 349 -4.92 32.12 9.00
CA GLU A 349 -5.75 33.25 8.60
C GLU A 349 -7.14 33.15 9.25
N ILE A 350 -7.63 34.28 9.75
CA ILE A 350 -8.94 34.35 10.42
C ILE A 350 -10.04 34.29 9.37
N ILE A 351 -10.79 33.17 9.36
CA ILE A 351 -11.98 32.99 8.53
C ILE A 351 -13.17 32.82 9.45
N ASP A 352 -14.15 33.71 9.37
CA ASP A 352 -15.39 33.60 10.13
C ASP A 352 -16.56 33.17 9.21
N LEU A 353 -17.12 32.02 9.48
CA LEU A 353 -18.28 31.47 8.80
C LEU A 353 -19.52 31.48 9.69
N THR A 354 -19.51 32.20 10.80
CA THR A 354 -20.62 32.27 11.75
C THR A 354 -21.92 32.70 11.05
N GLY A 355 -22.97 31.89 11.20
CA GLY A 355 -24.26 32.11 10.61
C GLY A 355 -24.39 31.83 9.11
N LYS A 356 -23.31 31.55 8.40
CA LYS A 356 -23.33 31.25 6.96
C LYS A 356 -23.78 29.82 6.68
N GLU A 357 -24.41 29.62 5.54
CA GLU A 357 -24.72 28.32 4.97
C GLU A 357 -23.66 28.02 3.89
N VAL A 358 -23.02 26.86 4.03
CA VAL A 358 -21.90 26.45 3.15
C VAL A 358 -22.30 25.19 2.39
N VAL A 359 -22.09 25.20 1.09
CA VAL A 359 -22.24 24.01 0.22
C VAL A 359 -20.86 23.59 -0.26
N VAL A 360 -20.53 22.32 -0.12
CA VAL A 360 -19.26 21.75 -0.60
C VAL A 360 -19.55 20.77 -1.73
N ILE A 361 -19.01 21.07 -2.91
CA ILE A 361 -19.17 20.22 -4.09
C ILE A 361 -18.07 19.18 -4.13
N GLY A 362 -18.43 17.90 -4.01
CA GLY A 362 -17.53 16.75 -4.08
C GLY A 362 -17.62 15.83 -2.87
N GLY A 363 -17.10 14.60 -2.98
CA GLY A 363 -17.15 13.56 -1.95
C GLY A 363 -15.80 12.98 -1.53
N GLY A 364 -14.68 13.55 -2.02
CA GLY A 364 -13.34 13.09 -1.70
C GLY A 364 -12.80 13.59 -0.36
N ASN A 365 -11.61 13.18 0.02
CA ASN A 365 -10.97 13.55 1.29
C ASN A 365 -10.90 15.07 1.52
N VAL A 366 -10.60 15.84 0.47
CA VAL A 366 -10.52 17.32 0.54
C VAL A 366 -11.88 17.92 0.87
N SER A 367 -12.95 17.39 0.26
CA SER A 367 -14.32 17.84 0.53
C SER A 367 -14.72 17.56 1.98
N MET A 368 -14.39 16.37 2.50
CA MET A 368 -14.65 16.03 3.90
C MET A 368 -13.88 16.95 4.87
N ASP A 369 -12.65 17.29 4.55
CA ASP A 369 -11.87 18.25 5.33
C ASP A 369 -12.46 19.66 5.26
N ALA A 370 -12.92 20.11 4.09
CA ALA A 370 -13.56 21.41 3.91
C ALA A 370 -14.88 21.49 4.71
N VAL A 371 -15.76 20.48 4.62
CA VAL A 371 -17.02 20.38 5.39
C VAL A 371 -16.77 20.50 6.90
N ARG A 372 -15.84 19.67 7.40
CA ARG A 372 -15.53 19.64 8.85
C ARG A 372 -14.88 20.94 9.32
N THR A 373 -14.03 21.53 8.49
CA THR A 373 -13.38 22.82 8.78
C THR A 373 -14.40 23.94 8.78
N ALA A 374 -15.27 24.04 7.77
CA ALA A 374 -16.34 25.05 7.71
C ALA A 374 -17.25 24.98 8.94
N LYS A 375 -17.61 23.75 9.37
CA LYS A 375 -18.42 23.58 10.59
C LYS A 375 -17.71 24.08 11.85
N ARG A 376 -16.38 23.82 11.97
CA ARG A 376 -15.58 24.32 13.10
C ARG A 376 -15.40 25.83 13.09
N LEU A 377 -15.45 26.46 11.92
CA LEU A 377 -15.40 27.92 11.77
C LEU A 377 -16.76 28.61 11.94
N GLY A 378 -17.76 27.90 12.49
CA GLY A 378 -19.04 28.48 12.89
C GLY A 378 -20.14 28.43 11.83
N ALA A 379 -19.99 27.74 10.72
CA ALA A 379 -21.04 27.64 9.72
C ALA A 379 -22.33 27.05 10.32
N LYS A 380 -23.46 27.74 10.09
CA LYS A 380 -24.80 27.38 10.56
C LYS A 380 -25.20 26.02 9.97
N LYS A 381 -25.03 25.87 8.67
CA LYS A 381 -25.32 24.66 7.90
C LYS A 381 -24.18 24.36 6.94
N VAL A 382 -23.82 23.08 6.78
CA VAL A 382 -22.88 22.60 5.78
C VAL A 382 -23.49 21.39 5.09
N SER A 383 -23.50 21.38 3.76
CA SER A 383 -24.07 20.31 2.92
C SER A 383 -23.18 20.02 1.72
#